data_32f0377aa7fdc96bfd10c93d4e758633
#
_entry.id   32f0377aa7fdc96bfd10c93d4e758633
#
_cell.length_a   1.000
_cell.length_b   1.000
_cell.length_c   1.000
_cell.angle_alpha   90.00
_cell.angle_beta   90.00
_cell.angle_gamma   90.00
#
_symmetry.space_group_name_H-M   'P 1'
#
loop_
_entity.id
_entity.type
_entity.pdbx_description
1 polymer ?
#
loop_
_entity_poly.entity_id
_entity_poly.type
_entity_poly.pdbx_seq_one_letter_code
_entity_poly.pdbx_strand_id
1 'polypeptide(L)'
;MVEEATEERAEPRGVDYYPDPVKALGVDPSIFQSQYPQLYSGFSKDGCPVFYSKPGVLNIDGIECITTLDGILKFHWHVMQHDYKQRLLEFKKENPSFTRFECVSILDLSGLPVSALNSRTLDIIKKQAFIDSLCFPETMNKMLVLNAPRFFSATWSVIKGFVDARTAGKIEVLSSSSAAEKKLKEIIDVDQLPKDYGGTAESTDVTLAREAGKEAANGGRSRLVAEVMYVRSSLSFKFTLKPDEEADLWVYTRAKSGATFNVTDTSTKKPLLPTKTVIHPGGTDDNSQPSNVQLSVDRISGPDDKVMEIKVKAEGLRTRMTSESYLLVANIYKKK
;
A
#
# COMPACT_ATOMS: atom_id res chain seq x y z
N MET A 1 7.33 -26.24 15.78
CA MET A 1 6.35 -25.81 14.75
C MET A 1 4.91 -25.64 15.28
N VAL A 2 4.24 -26.69 15.81
CA VAL A 2 2.83 -26.53 16.27
C VAL A 2 2.75 -25.62 17.50
N GLU A 3 3.63 -25.81 18.47
CA GLU A 3 3.73 -24.99 19.70
C GLU A 3 4.07 -23.54 19.34
N GLU A 4 5.10 -23.32 18.57
CA GLU A 4 5.56 -22.02 18.08
C GLU A 4 4.45 -21.29 17.27
N ALA A 5 3.74 -21.99 16.38
CA ALA A 5 2.60 -21.43 15.66
C ALA A 5 1.43 -21.08 16.59
N THR A 6 1.26 -21.80 17.69
CA THR A 6 0.24 -21.52 18.70
C THR A 6 0.57 -20.27 19.49
N GLU A 7 1.84 -20.10 19.85
CA GLU A 7 2.37 -18.93 20.54
C GLU A 7 2.28 -17.69 19.64
N GLU A 8 2.74 -17.77 18.39
CA GLU A 8 2.68 -16.66 17.42
C GLU A 8 1.25 -16.19 17.12
N ARG A 9 0.28 -17.11 17.17
CA ARG A 9 -1.14 -16.82 16.96
C ARG A 9 -1.86 -16.33 18.20
N ALA A 10 -1.29 -16.44 19.40
CA ALA A 10 -2.00 -16.20 20.66
C ALA A 10 -2.55 -14.78 20.74
N GLU A 11 -1.72 -13.76 20.48
CA GLU A 11 -2.13 -12.35 20.48
C GLU A 11 -3.11 -12.04 19.35
N PRO A 12 -2.80 -12.32 18.05
CA PRO A 12 -3.74 -12.06 16.98
C PRO A 12 -5.11 -12.72 17.15
N ARG A 13 -5.15 -13.96 17.65
CA ARG A 13 -6.40 -14.68 17.94
C ARG A 13 -7.23 -13.99 19.01
N GLY A 14 -6.59 -13.46 20.05
CA GLY A 14 -7.25 -12.74 21.14
C GLY A 14 -8.02 -11.50 20.70
N VAL A 15 -7.66 -10.94 19.54
CA VAL A 15 -8.26 -9.76 18.90
C VAL A 15 -8.93 -10.10 17.56
N ASP A 16 -9.32 -11.35 17.37
CA ASP A 16 -9.94 -11.85 16.11
C ASP A 16 -9.16 -11.46 14.86
N TYR A 17 -7.84 -11.55 14.93
CA TYR A 17 -6.92 -11.26 13.80
C TYR A 17 -7.13 -9.85 13.20
N TYR A 18 -7.42 -8.87 14.04
CA TYR A 18 -7.55 -7.46 13.64
C TYR A 18 -8.63 -7.23 12.57
N PRO A 19 -9.93 -7.43 12.89
CA PRO A 19 -11.02 -7.35 11.90
C PRO A 19 -11.21 -5.95 11.32
N ASP A 20 -10.71 -4.91 12.01
CA ASP A 20 -10.75 -3.53 11.57
C ASP A 20 -9.37 -3.12 10.99
N PRO A 21 -9.21 -3.06 9.65
CA PRO A 21 -7.93 -2.75 9.03
C PRO A 21 -7.44 -1.32 9.33
N VAL A 22 -8.36 -0.38 9.60
CA VAL A 22 -7.99 1.00 9.99
C VAL A 22 -7.30 0.99 11.35
N LYS A 23 -7.81 0.21 12.31
CA LYS A 23 -7.15 0.06 13.62
C LYS A 23 -5.83 -0.69 13.54
N ALA A 24 -5.72 -1.68 12.63
CA ALA A 24 -4.50 -2.42 12.42
C ALA A 24 -3.37 -1.52 11.89
N LEU A 25 -3.66 -0.75 10.86
CA LEU A 25 -2.69 0.16 10.21
C LEU A 25 -2.52 1.49 10.97
N GLY A 26 -3.54 1.96 11.67
CA GLY A 26 -3.62 3.33 12.20
C GLY A 26 -4.05 4.37 11.16
N VAL A 27 -4.41 3.94 9.96
CA VAL A 27 -4.81 4.79 8.83
C VAL A 27 -5.75 4.01 7.89
N ASP A 28 -6.51 4.73 7.07
CA ASP A 28 -7.33 4.13 6.01
C ASP A 28 -6.44 3.27 5.06
N PRO A 29 -6.78 1.99 4.82
CA PRO A 29 -6.00 1.07 3.99
C PRO A 29 -5.68 1.60 2.59
N SER A 30 -6.54 2.42 2.01
CA SER A 30 -6.30 3.02 0.69
C SER A 30 -5.13 4.01 0.68
N ILE A 31 -4.84 4.67 1.83
CA ILE A 31 -3.65 5.51 1.98
C ILE A 31 -2.40 4.62 2.01
N PHE A 32 -2.43 3.50 2.71
CA PHE A 32 -1.36 2.51 2.67
C PHE A 32 -1.16 1.96 1.25
N GLN A 33 -2.24 1.57 0.58
CA GLN A 33 -2.19 1.04 -0.78
C GLN A 33 -1.71 2.05 -1.82
N SER A 34 -1.87 3.35 -1.57
CA SER A 34 -1.27 4.40 -2.42
C SER A 34 0.27 4.41 -2.37
N GLN A 35 0.86 3.85 -1.30
CA GLN A 35 2.31 3.72 -1.12
C GLN A 35 2.82 2.30 -1.43
N TYR A 36 1.96 1.32 -1.37
CA TYR A 36 2.24 -0.08 -1.70
C TYR A 36 1.00 -0.76 -2.26
N PRO A 37 0.76 -0.67 -3.58
CA PRO A 37 -0.42 -1.23 -4.21
C PRO A 37 -0.50 -2.74 -4.05
N GLN A 38 -1.61 -3.22 -3.48
CA GLN A 38 -1.93 -4.62 -3.27
C GLN A 38 -3.41 -4.85 -3.46
N LEU A 39 -3.81 -5.91 -4.16
CA LEU A 39 -5.22 -6.26 -4.33
C LEU A 39 -5.40 -7.72 -4.73
N TYR A 40 -6.58 -8.24 -4.47
CA TYR A 40 -7.05 -9.46 -5.10
C TYR A 40 -7.88 -9.12 -6.34
N SER A 41 -7.64 -9.79 -7.47
CA SER A 41 -8.43 -9.64 -8.69
C SER A 41 -8.45 -10.93 -9.48
N GLY A 42 -9.65 -11.43 -9.79
CA GLY A 42 -9.84 -12.66 -10.56
C GLY A 42 -9.39 -13.94 -9.86
N PHE A 43 -9.48 -15.02 -10.63
CA PHE A 43 -9.12 -16.38 -10.21
C PHE A 43 -8.24 -17.04 -11.27
N SER A 44 -7.36 -17.95 -10.84
CA SER A 44 -6.65 -18.83 -11.76
C SER A 44 -7.60 -19.88 -12.37
N LYS A 45 -7.16 -20.55 -13.43
CA LYS A 45 -7.91 -21.67 -14.07
C LYS A 45 -8.24 -22.78 -13.09
N ASP A 46 -7.43 -22.95 -12.06
CA ASP A 46 -7.65 -23.91 -10.98
C ASP A 46 -8.58 -23.37 -9.86
N GLY A 47 -9.10 -22.15 -9.99
CA GLY A 47 -9.98 -21.52 -9.02
C GLY A 47 -9.26 -20.87 -7.82
N CYS A 48 -7.93 -20.76 -7.84
CA CYS A 48 -7.21 -20.05 -6.78
C CYS A 48 -7.38 -18.53 -6.96
N PRO A 49 -7.70 -17.75 -5.89
CA PRO A 49 -7.69 -16.31 -5.96
C PRO A 49 -6.32 -15.78 -6.41
N VAL A 50 -6.32 -14.71 -7.19
CA VAL A 50 -5.07 -14.09 -7.66
C VAL A 50 -4.82 -12.80 -6.87
N PHE A 51 -3.69 -12.75 -6.19
CA PHE A 51 -3.20 -11.59 -5.46
C PHE A 51 -2.14 -10.87 -6.27
N TYR A 52 -2.34 -9.59 -6.49
CA TYR A 52 -1.38 -8.70 -7.15
C TYR A 52 -0.74 -7.79 -6.12
N SER A 53 0.57 -7.71 -6.14
CA SER A 53 1.37 -6.78 -5.35
C SER A 53 2.38 -6.10 -6.27
N LYS A 54 2.56 -4.78 -6.11
CA LYS A 54 3.46 -3.98 -6.94
C LYS A 54 4.67 -3.46 -6.13
N PRO A 55 5.63 -4.32 -5.70
CA PRO A 55 6.83 -3.87 -5.01
C PRO A 55 7.68 -2.90 -5.83
N GLY A 56 7.52 -2.90 -7.16
CA GLY A 56 8.22 -1.99 -8.05
C GLY A 56 7.96 -0.50 -7.78
N VAL A 57 6.83 -0.18 -7.18
CA VAL A 57 6.42 1.19 -6.81
C VAL A 57 6.26 1.37 -5.30
N LEU A 58 6.78 0.42 -4.51
CA LEU A 58 6.80 0.53 -3.05
C LEU A 58 7.53 1.79 -2.59
N ASN A 59 6.86 2.60 -1.79
CA ASN A 59 7.44 3.76 -1.13
C ASN A 59 7.51 3.54 0.39
N ILE A 60 8.64 3.01 0.86
CA ILE A 60 8.83 2.69 2.27
C ILE A 60 8.77 3.94 3.16
N ASP A 61 9.31 5.07 2.70
CA ASP A 61 9.27 6.32 3.46
C ASP A 61 7.84 6.84 3.62
N GLY A 62 6.99 6.64 2.59
CA GLY A 62 5.56 6.94 2.67
C GLY A 62 4.82 6.04 3.66
N ILE A 63 5.14 4.74 3.66
CA ILE A 63 4.58 3.79 4.63
C ILE A 63 4.97 4.19 6.05
N GLU A 64 6.23 4.52 6.30
CA GLU A 64 6.69 4.95 7.62
C GLU A 64 6.06 6.27 8.09
N CYS A 65 5.58 7.12 7.17
CA CYS A 65 4.82 8.30 7.55
C CYS A 65 3.44 7.97 8.15
N ILE A 66 2.88 6.79 7.89
CA ILE A 66 1.48 6.45 8.23
C ILE A 66 1.35 5.31 9.23
N THR A 67 2.32 4.41 9.33
CA THR A 67 2.21 3.22 10.18
C THR A 67 3.57 2.76 10.70
N THR A 68 3.55 1.76 11.56
CA THR A 68 4.72 1.09 12.12
C THR A 68 4.90 -0.29 11.47
N LEU A 69 6.04 -0.93 11.71
CA LEU A 69 6.24 -2.34 11.34
C LEU A 69 5.17 -3.23 12.00
N ASP A 70 4.86 -3.00 13.27
CA ASP A 70 3.77 -3.70 13.98
C ASP A 70 2.43 -3.51 13.28
N GLY A 71 2.08 -2.27 12.86
CA GLY A 71 0.87 -2.00 12.09
C GLY A 71 0.83 -2.74 10.76
N ILE A 72 1.96 -2.84 10.05
CA ILE A 72 2.07 -3.62 8.80
C ILE A 72 1.80 -5.11 9.06
N LEU A 73 2.37 -5.67 10.14
CA LEU A 73 2.17 -7.08 10.49
C LEU A 73 0.73 -7.36 10.94
N LYS A 74 0.11 -6.48 11.73
CA LYS A 74 -1.31 -6.58 12.09
C LYS A 74 -2.22 -6.53 10.86
N PHE A 75 -1.90 -5.66 9.92
CA PHE A 75 -2.63 -5.61 8.64
C PHE A 75 -2.40 -6.88 7.80
N HIS A 76 -1.20 -7.46 7.81
CA HIS A 76 -0.96 -8.74 7.16
C HIS A 76 -1.83 -9.87 7.75
N TRP A 77 -1.97 -9.93 9.07
CA TRP A 77 -2.90 -10.85 9.73
C TRP A 77 -4.35 -10.61 9.30
N HIS A 78 -4.78 -9.35 9.20
CA HIS A 78 -6.11 -8.97 8.68
C HIS A 78 -6.31 -9.51 7.26
N VAL A 79 -5.40 -9.22 6.34
CA VAL A 79 -5.47 -9.66 4.95
C VAL A 79 -5.59 -11.18 4.85
N MET A 80 -4.80 -11.93 5.62
CA MET A 80 -4.82 -13.39 5.56
C MET A 80 -6.09 -14.01 6.18
N GLN A 81 -6.65 -13.44 7.24
CA GLN A 81 -7.79 -14.03 7.96
C GLN A 81 -9.15 -13.49 7.52
N HIS A 82 -9.22 -12.25 7.07
CA HIS A 82 -10.47 -11.62 6.66
C HIS A 82 -10.59 -11.53 5.15
N ASP A 83 -9.64 -10.89 4.45
CA ASP A 83 -9.75 -10.68 3.00
C ASP A 83 -9.58 -11.97 2.21
N TYR A 84 -8.46 -12.67 2.43
CA TYR A 84 -8.15 -13.90 1.68
C TYR A 84 -9.15 -15.02 1.97
N LYS A 85 -9.42 -15.29 3.23
CA LYS A 85 -10.38 -16.31 3.66
C LYS A 85 -11.78 -16.02 3.13
N GLN A 86 -12.22 -14.76 3.17
CA GLN A 86 -13.52 -14.35 2.67
C GLN A 86 -13.67 -14.67 1.17
N ARG A 87 -12.65 -14.38 0.36
CA ARG A 87 -12.64 -14.69 -1.08
C ARG A 87 -12.74 -16.19 -1.36
N LEU A 88 -12.04 -17.01 -0.58
CA LEU A 88 -12.16 -18.47 -0.70
C LEU A 88 -13.58 -18.95 -0.37
N LEU A 89 -14.20 -18.39 0.66
CA LEU A 89 -15.56 -18.76 1.06
C LEU A 89 -16.61 -18.32 0.03
N GLU A 90 -16.44 -17.14 -0.56
CA GLU A 90 -17.29 -16.63 -1.64
C GLU A 90 -17.21 -17.52 -2.87
N PHE A 91 -16.00 -17.85 -3.33
CA PHE A 91 -15.81 -18.74 -4.47
C PHE A 91 -16.40 -20.13 -4.22
N LYS A 92 -16.25 -20.67 -3.00
CA LYS A 92 -16.82 -21.96 -2.63
C LYS A 92 -18.35 -21.98 -2.64
N LYS A 93 -19.03 -20.88 -2.31
CA LYS A 93 -20.51 -20.80 -2.39
C LYS A 93 -21.00 -20.98 -3.82
N GLU A 94 -20.30 -20.39 -4.79
CA GLU A 94 -20.62 -20.53 -6.22
C GLU A 94 -20.14 -21.85 -6.80
N ASN A 95 -19.08 -22.44 -6.22
CA ASN A 95 -18.43 -23.67 -6.66
C ASN A 95 -18.32 -24.69 -5.50
N PRO A 96 -19.40 -25.38 -5.10
CA PRO A 96 -19.41 -26.26 -3.92
C PRO A 96 -18.37 -27.39 -3.95
N SER A 97 -17.96 -27.86 -5.13
CA SER A 97 -16.89 -28.84 -5.32
C SER A 97 -15.48 -28.29 -5.11
N PHE A 98 -15.33 -26.97 -4.97
CA PHE A 98 -14.04 -26.35 -4.74
C PHE A 98 -13.50 -26.71 -3.35
N THR A 99 -12.30 -27.29 -3.33
CA THR A 99 -11.64 -27.79 -2.10
C THR A 99 -10.27 -27.16 -1.86
N ARG A 100 -9.81 -26.31 -2.78
CA ARG A 100 -8.51 -25.65 -2.69
C ARG A 100 -8.58 -24.46 -1.71
N PHE A 101 -7.43 -24.13 -1.16
CA PHE A 101 -7.26 -22.99 -0.23
C PHE A 101 -5.98 -22.22 -0.53
N GLU A 102 -5.38 -22.46 -1.70
CA GLU A 102 -4.16 -21.77 -2.09
C GLU A 102 -4.48 -20.49 -2.89
N CYS A 103 -3.49 -19.63 -2.97
CA CYS A 103 -3.48 -18.37 -3.71
C CYS A 103 -2.40 -18.39 -4.80
N VAL A 104 -2.65 -17.75 -5.92
CA VAL A 104 -1.62 -17.38 -6.90
C VAL A 104 -1.19 -15.94 -6.60
N SER A 105 0.09 -15.71 -6.34
CA SER A 105 0.64 -14.38 -6.05
C SER A 105 1.43 -13.85 -7.24
N ILE A 106 1.14 -12.61 -7.64
CA ILE A 106 1.83 -11.88 -8.71
C ILE A 106 2.55 -10.69 -8.08
N LEU A 107 3.87 -10.69 -8.14
CA LEU A 107 4.71 -9.59 -7.64
C LEU A 107 5.31 -8.84 -8.82
N ASP A 108 4.85 -7.63 -9.08
CA ASP A 108 5.36 -6.80 -10.17
C ASP A 108 6.47 -5.87 -9.68
N LEU A 109 7.69 -6.10 -10.18
CA LEU A 109 8.88 -5.31 -9.87
C LEU A 109 9.15 -4.17 -10.86
N SER A 110 8.19 -3.85 -11.74
CA SER A 110 8.33 -2.73 -12.68
C SER A 110 8.65 -1.42 -11.95
N GLY A 111 9.76 -0.80 -12.31
CA GLY A 111 10.17 0.47 -11.70
C GLY A 111 10.92 0.34 -10.38
N LEU A 112 11.16 -0.87 -9.87
CA LEU A 112 11.86 -1.09 -8.60
C LEU A 112 13.24 -0.41 -8.58
N PRO A 113 13.45 0.63 -7.74
CA PRO A 113 14.77 1.23 -7.60
C PRO A 113 15.65 0.37 -6.65
N VAL A 114 16.97 0.39 -6.86
CA VAL A 114 17.92 -0.32 -5.98
C VAL A 114 17.75 0.09 -4.51
N SER A 115 17.46 1.37 -4.26
CA SER A 115 17.27 1.94 -2.92
C SER A 115 16.06 1.38 -2.18
N ALA A 116 15.06 0.82 -2.87
CA ALA A 116 13.89 0.20 -2.24
C ALA A 116 14.24 -1.12 -1.53
N LEU A 117 15.32 -1.80 -1.94
CA LEU A 117 15.79 -3.05 -1.33
C LEU A 117 16.77 -2.79 -0.18
N ASN A 118 16.37 -1.96 0.76
CA ASN A 118 17.14 -1.65 1.96
C ASN A 118 16.79 -2.60 3.13
N SER A 119 17.49 -2.46 4.26
CA SER A 119 17.29 -3.30 5.44
C SER A 119 15.86 -3.24 5.99
N ARG A 120 15.18 -2.09 5.93
CA ARG A 120 13.80 -1.90 6.40
C ARG A 120 12.82 -2.74 5.59
N THR A 121 12.93 -2.67 4.26
CA THR A 121 12.09 -3.47 3.34
C THR A 121 12.35 -4.97 3.53
N LEU A 122 13.61 -5.38 3.66
CA LEU A 122 13.97 -6.78 3.87
C LEU A 122 13.48 -7.31 5.24
N ASP A 123 13.44 -6.48 6.27
CA ASP A 123 12.90 -6.87 7.58
C ASP A 123 11.39 -7.11 7.52
N ILE A 124 10.64 -6.26 6.82
CA ILE A 124 9.21 -6.47 6.57
C ILE A 124 8.99 -7.82 5.86
N ILE A 125 9.70 -8.05 4.74
CA ILE A 125 9.59 -9.29 3.95
C ILE A 125 9.90 -10.52 4.82
N LYS A 126 10.97 -10.47 5.60
CA LYS A 126 11.39 -11.56 6.47
C LYS A 126 10.32 -11.89 7.52
N LYS A 127 9.77 -10.88 8.18
CA LYS A 127 8.74 -11.07 9.23
C LYS A 127 7.42 -11.56 8.66
N GLN A 128 6.98 -11.05 7.52
CA GLN A 128 5.80 -11.58 6.83
C GLN A 128 6.01 -13.03 6.38
N ALA A 129 7.16 -13.35 5.77
CA ALA A 129 7.48 -14.73 5.37
C ALA A 129 7.55 -15.69 6.55
N PHE A 130 8.00 -15.24 7.73
CA PHE A 130 7.98 -16.02 8.96
C PHE A 130 6.56 -16.34 9.41
N ILE A 131 5.68 -15.34 9.46
CA ILE A 131 4.26 -15.52 9.81
C ILE A 131 3.59 -16.48 8.80
N ASP A 132 3.82 -16.28 7.51
CA ASP A 132 3.22 -17.12 6.44
C ASP A 132 3.68 -18.56 6.56
N SER A 133 4.97 -18.82 6.72
CA SER A 133 5.52 -20.17 6.81
C SER A 133 5.06 -20.92 8.07
N LEU A 134 4.91 -20.22 9.18
CA LEU A 134 4.56 -20.80 10.46
C LEU A 134 3.04 -20.93 10.66
N CYS A 135 2.29 -19.89 10.29
CA CYS A 135 0.87 -19.75 10.60
C CYS A 135 -0.07 -20.02 9.43
N PHE A 136 0.43 -19.90 8.19
CA PHE A 136 -0.36 -20.10 6.97
C PHE A 136 0.30 -21.09 6.00
N PRO A 137 0.70 -22.29 6.47
CA PRO A 137 1.35 -23.27 5.62
C PRO A 137 0.45 -23.66 4.44
N GLU A 138 1.08 -23.92 3.28
CA GLU A 138 0.44 -24.40 2.05
C GLU A 138 -0.60 -23.43 1.42
N THR A 139 -0.64 -22.18 1.84
CA THR A 139 -1.55 -21.19 1.24
C THR A 139 -1.07 -20.67 -0.10
N MET A 140 0.20 -20.85 -0.46
CA MET A 140 0.75 -20.47 -1.75
C MET A 140 0.68 -21.63 -2.76
N ASN A 141 -0.10 -21.45 -3.83
CA ASN A 141 -0.08 -22.31 -5.02
C ASN A 141 1.16 -22.03 -5.86
N LYS A 142 1.31 -20.78 -6.31
CA LYS A 142 2.42 -20.28 -7.12
C LYS A 142 2.64 -18.81 -6.86
N MET A 143 3.89 -18.38 -7.00
CA MET A 143 4.26 -16.96 -7.00
C MET A 143 5.03 -16.64 -8.29
N LEU A 144 4.59 -15.64 -9.02
CA LEU A 144 5.28 -15.12 -10.19
C LEU A 144 5.84 -13.74 -9.87
N VAL A 145 7.15 -13.60 -9.94
CA VAL A 145 7.86 -12.33 -9.78
C VAL A 145 8.13 -11.78 -11.18
N LEU A 146 7.42 -10.73 -11.56
CA LEU A 146 7.45 -10.17 -12.91
C LEU A 146 8.39 -8.98 -13.01
N ASN A 147 8.90 -8.73 -14.22
CA ASN A 147 9.70 -7.54 -14.57
C ASN A 147 10.93 -7.37 -13.65
N ALA A 148 11.52 -8.48 -13.21
CA ALA A 148 12.65 -8.48 -12.29
C ALA A 148 13.86 -7.77 -12.91
N PRO A 149 14.36 -6.67 -12.32
CA PRO A 149 15.56 -5.99 -12.83
C PRO A 149 16.81 -6.86 -12.60
N ARG A 150 17.86 -6.61 -13.38
CA ARG A 150 19.09 -7.43 -13.35
C ARG A 150 19.71 -7.57 -11.96
N PHE A 151 19.67 -6.52 -11.15
CA PHE A 151 20.22 -6.54 -9.79
C PHE A 151 19.39 -7.39 -8.82
N PHE A 152 18.13 -7.69 -9.14
CA PHE A 152 17.23 -8.44 -8.27
C PHE A 152 17.73 -9.87 -7.99
N SER A 153 18.53 -10.45 -8.87
CA SER A 153 19.09 -11.80 -8.68
C SER A 153 19.89 -11.94 -7.37
N ALA A 154 20.67 -10.93 -7.00
CA ALA A 154 21.40 -10.90 -5.75
C ALA A 154 20.45 -10.83 -4.53
N THR A 155 19.45 -9.94 -4.59
CA THR A 155 18.42 -9.81 -3.55
C THR A 155 17.59 -11.07 -3.43
N TRP A 156 17.24 -11.69 -4.55
CA TRP A 156 16.50 -12.96 -4.57
C TRP A 156 17.24 -14.06 -3.80
N SER A 157 18.56 -14.13 -3.93
CA SER A 157 19.38 -15.09 -3.17
C SER A 157 19.26 -14.89 -1.65
N VAL A 158 19.09 -13.65 -1.19
CA VAL A 158 18.85 -13.34 0.24
C VAL A 158 17.41 -13.70 0.62
N ILE A 159 16.42 -13.26 -0.16
CA ILE A 159 14.99 -13.51 0.12
C ILE A 159 14.70 -15.02 0.13
N LYS A 160 15.29 -15.78 -0.79
CA LYS A 160 15.16 -17.24 -0.87
C LYS A 160 15.61 -17.93 0.43
N GLY A 161 16.52 -17.34 1.19
CA GLY A 161 16.94 -17.83 2.49
C GLY A 161 15.91 -17.67 3.61
N PHE A 162 14.85 -16.88 3.39
CA PHE A 162 13.78 -16.67 4.40
C PHE A 162 12.63 -17.68 4.27
N VAL A 163 12.60 -18.47 3.20
CA VAL A 163 11.57 -19.45 2.91
C VAL A 163 12.16 -20.85 2.76
N ASP A 164 11.36 -21.87 3.05
CA ASP A 164 11.79 -23.25 2.87
C ASP A 164 11.94 -23.63 1.38
N ALA A 165 12.63 -24.73 1.11
CA ALA A 165 12.96 -25.17 -0.25
C ALA A 165 11.70 -25.50 -1.10
N ARG A 166 10.61 -26.00 -0.47
CA ARG A 166 9.35 -26.31 -1.15
C ARG A 166 8.63 -25.03 -1.57
N THR A 167 8.56 -24.05 -0.68
CA THR A 167 8.02 -22.72 -0.96
C THR A 167 8.85 -22.01 -2.04
N ALA A 168 10.19 -22.04 -1.94
CA ALA A 168 11.08 -21.46 -2.96
C ALA A 168 10.88 -22.12 -4.34
N GLY A 169 10.54 -23.41 -4.40
CA GLY A 169 10.23 -24.14 -5.63
C GLY A 169 8.93 -23.72 -6.32
N LYS A 170 8.02 -23.05 -5.61
CA LYS A 170 6.77 -22.50 -6.14
C LYS A 170 6.93 -21.09 -6.73
N ILE A 171 8.12 -20.47 -6.58
CA ILE A 171 8.39 -19.09 -6.99
C ILE A 171 9.17 -19.07 -8.30
N GLU A 172 8.62 -18.39 -9.31
CA GLU A 172 9.20 -18.25 -10.64
C GLU A 172 9.51 -16.76 -10.90
N VAL A 173 10.77 -16.45 -11.25
CA VAL A 173 11.22 -15.07 -11.52
C VAL A 173 11.30 -14.85 -13.01
N LEU A 174 10.55 -13.89 -13.54
CA LEU A 174 10.41 -13.57 -14.95
C LEU A 174 10.87 -12.14 -15.22
N SER A 175 11.97 -12.00 -15.97
CA SER A 175 12.57 -10.69 -16.29
C SER A 175 12.04 -10.10 -17.60
N SER A 176 11.39 -10.90 -18.46
CA SER A 176 10.83 -10.47 -19.73
C SER A 176 9.32 -10.33 -19.65
N SER A 177 8.79 -9.16 -20.04
CA SER A 177 7.33 -8.90 -20.05
C SER A 177 6.58 -9.89 -20.96
N SER A 178 7.16 -10.29 -22.10
CA SER A 178 6.53 -11.26 -23.00
C SER A 178 6.47 -12.67 -22.39
N ALA A 179 7.51 -13.09 -21.68
CA ALA A 179 7.51 -14.36 -20.95
C ALA A 179 6.52 -14.32 -19.79
N ALA A 180 6.43 -13.19 -19.08
CA ALA A 180 5.48 -12.96 -18.01
C ALA A 180 4.03 -13.05 -18.52
N GLU A 181 3.68 -12.33 -19.59
CA GLU A 181 2.35 -12.36 -20.19
C GLU A 181 1.96 -13.76 -20.65
N LYS A 182 2.88 -14.47 -21.34
CA LYS A 182 2.65 -15.86 -21.76
C LYS A 182 2.35 -16.75 -20.55
N LYS A 183 3.16 -16.65 -19.49
CA LYS A 183 3.01 -17.46 -18.29
C LYS A 183 1.71 -17.17 -17.55
N LEU A 184 1.31 -15.91 -17.45
CA LEU A 184 0.05 -15.50 -16.84
C LEU A 184 -1.15 -16.10 -17.60
N LYS A 185 -1.16 -16.03 -18.93
CA LYS A 185 -2.23 -16.63 -19.77
C LYS A 185 -2.28 -18.16 -19.73
N GLU A 186 -1.17 -18.83 -19.36
CA GLU A 186 -1.18 -20.26 -19.10
C GLU A 186 -2.02 -20.63 -17.88
N ILE A 187 -2.02 -19.79 -16.84
CA ILE A 187 -2.61 -20.10 -15.53
C ILE A 187 -3.85 -19.29 -15.18
N ILE A 188 -4.12 -18.19 -15.88
CA ILE A 188 -5.27 -17.29 -15.66
C ILE A 188 -5.99 -17.09 -16.99
N ASP A 189 -7.32 -17.19 -16.99
CA ASP A 189 -8.11 -16.89 -18.17
C ASP A 189 -8.05 -15.41 -18.51
N VAL A 190 -8.13 -15.08 -19.80
CA VAL A 190 -7.91 -13.72 -20.30
C VAL A 190 -8.92 -12.72 -19.73
N ASP A 191 -10.14 -13.16 -19.45
CA ASP A 191 -11.21 -12.36 -18.84
C ASP A 191 -11.05 -12.17 -17.32
N GLN A 192 -10.23 -13.00 -16.67
CA GLN A 192 -9.85 -12.89 -15.25
C GLN A 192 -8.53 -12.13 -15.07
N LEU A 193 -7.74 -11.98 -16.13
CA LEU A 193 -6.44 -11.31 -16.12
C LEU A 193 -6.61 -9.81 -16.37
N PRO A 194 -6.07 -8.92 -15.50
CA PRO A 194 -6.13 -7.48 -15.71
C PRO A 194 -5.45 -7.01 -17.02
N LYS A 195 -5.93 -5.90 -17.58
CA LYS A 195 -5.42 -5.31 -18.83
C LYS A 195 -3.94 -4.95 -18.76
N ASP A 196 -3.46 -4.49 -17.62
CA ASP A 196 -2.05 -4.17 -17.37
C ASP A 196 -1.12 -5.40 -17.42
N TYR A 197 -1.68 -6.60 -17.40
CA TYR A 197 -0.96 -7.87 -17.56
C TYR A 197 -1.35 -8.66 -18.83
N GLY A 198 -1.96 -7.99 -19.81
CA GLY A 198 -2.28 -8.57 -21.12
C GLY A 198 -3.62 -9.31 -21.18
N GLY A 199 -4.49 -9.14 -20.20
CA GLY A 199 -5.85 -9.66 -20.17
C GLY A 199 -6.91 -8.65 -20.64
N THR A 200 -8.19 -8.91 -20.31
CA THR A 200 -9.34 -8.05 -20.63
C THR A 200 -10.09 -7.57 -19.41
N ALA A 201 -9.80 -8.11 -18.21
CA ALA A 201 -10.37 -7.63 -16.96
C ALA A 201 -9.97 -6.16 -16.68
N GLU A 202 -10.68 -5.52 -15.77
CA GLU A 202 -10.35 -4.16 -15.31
C GLU A 202 -8.89 -4.08 -14.85
N SER A 203 -8.19 -2.98 -15.18
CA SER A 203 -6.79 -2.81 -14.75
C SER A 203 -6.69 -2.69 -13.23
N THR A 204 -5.56 -3.11 -12.67
CA THR A 204 -5.35 -3.08 -11.21
C THR A 204 -5.45 -1.67 -10.64
N ASP A 205 -4.98 -0.65 -11.36
CA ASP A 205 -5.06 0.74 -10.92
C ASP A 205 -6.50 1.27 -10.84
N VAL A 206 -7.36 0.88 -11.80
CA VAL A 206 -8.78 1.23 -11.79
C VAL A 206 -9.51 0.50 -10.66
N THR A 207 -9.19 -0.77 -10.44
CA THR A 207 -9.75 -1.55 -9.33
C THR A 207 -9.37 -0.93 -7.97
N LEU A 208 -8.10 -0.61 -7.76
CA LEU A 208 -7.63 0.05 -6.53
C LEU A 208 -8.31 1.41 -6.31
N ALA A 209 -8.43 2.23 -7.37
CA ALA A 209 -9.12 3.52 -7.27
C ALA A 209 -10.60 3.37 -6.89
N ARG A 210 -11.28 2.35 -7.45
CA ARG A 210 -12.67 2.03 -7.13
C ARG A 210 -12.81 1.54 -5.69
N GLU A 211 -11.93 0.66 -5.22
CA GLU A 211 -11.95 0.15 -3.84
C GLU A 211 -11.67 1.27 -2.85
N ALA A 212 -10.68 2.12 -3.11
CA ALA A 212 -10.39 3.31 -2.32
C ALA A 212 -11.60 4.26 -2.19
N GLY A 213 -12.44 4.34 -3.22
CA GLY A 213 -13.71 5.08 -3.17
C GLY A 213 -14.78 4.42 -2.31
N LYS A 214 -14.79 3.07 -2.23
CA LYS A 214 -15.76 2.31 -1.43
C LYS A 214 -15.39 2.30 0.05
N GLU A 215 -14.12 2.15 0.38
CA GLU A 215 -13.61 2.10 1.76
C GLU A 215 -13.83 3.42 2.49
N ALA A 216 -13.83 4.54 1.79
CA ALA A 216 -14.29 5.82 2.31
C ALA A 216 -15.82 5.84 2.59
N ALA A 217 -16.40 4.70 2.93
CA ALA A 217 -17.83 4.40 2.91
C ALA A 217 -18.72 5.34 3.72
N ASN A 218 -18.17 6.15 4.61
CA ASN A 218 -18.92 7.15 5.34
C ASN A 218 -18.94 8.53 4.64
N GLY A 219 -18.29 8.71 3.49
CA GLY A 219 -18.17 10.01 2.85
C GLY A 219 -18.19 10.07 1.32
N GLY A 220 -18.20 8.93 0.61
CA GLY A 220 -18.29 8.91 -0.86
C GLY A 220 -17.08 9.53 -1.56
N ARG A 221 -15.84 9.26 -1.06
CA ARG A 221 -14.61 9.71 -1.72
C ARG A 221 -14.58 9.26 -3.18
N SER A 222 -14.35 10.19 -4.09
CA SER A 222 -14.28 9.89 -5.52
C SER A 222 -12.87 9.49 -5.97
N ARG A 223 -11.84 10.06 -5.35
CA ARG A 223 -10.43 9.74 -5.61
C ARG A 223 -9.52 10.15 -4.46
N LEU A 224 -8.35 9.53 -4.43
CA LEU A 224 -7.26 9.82 -3.51
C LEU A 224 -6.06 10.32 -4.30
N VAL A 225 -5.42 11.39 -3.84
CA VAL A 225 -4.10 11.84 -4.31
C VAL A 225 -3.17 11.85 -3.12
N ALA A 226 -2.08 11.09 -3.20
CA ALA A 226 -1.10 10.99 -2.13
C ALA A 226 0.32 11.07 -2.70
N GLU A 227 1.18 11.87 -2.08
CA GLU A 227 2.56 12.07 -2.51
C GLU A 227 3.49 12.25 -1.31
N VAL A 228 4.63 11.54 -1.34
CA VAL A 228 5.69 11.73 -0.36
C VAL A 228 6.56 12.89 -0.77
N MET A 229 6.74 13.83 0.14
CA MET A 229 7.62 14.97 -0.03
C MET A 229 8.83 14.84 0.88
N TYR A 230 10.01 15.00 0.29
CA TYR A 230 11.29 15.03 1.03
C TYR A 230 11.72 16.48 1.24
N VAL A 231 11.41 17.02 2.40
CA VAL A 231 11.58 18.44 2.65
C VAL A 231 12.97 18.74 3.19
N ARG A 232 13.76 19.49 2.43
CA ARG A 232 15.03 20.07 2.88
C ARG A 232 14.93 21.56 3.19
N SER A 233 14.01 22.26 2.52
CA SER A 233 13.76 23.69 2.70
C SER A 233 12.30 24.03 2.45
N SER A 234 11.87 24.00 1.20
CA SER A 234 10.46 24.17 0.81
C SER A 234 10.17 23.34 -0.44
N LEU A 235 8.98 22.78 -0.52
CA LEU A 235 8.47 22.02 -1.65
C LEU A 235 7.00 22.36 -1.91
N SER A 236 6.50 21.96 -3.08
CA SER A 236 5.10 22.10 -3.46
C SER A 236 4.50 20.76 -3.87
N PHE A 237 3.32 20.46 -3.32
CA PHE A 237 2.44 19.39 -3.76
C PHE A 237 1.27 19.99 -4.52
N LYS A 238 0.96 19.44 -5.70
CA LYS A 238 -0.11 19.95 -6.56
C LYS A 238 -1.15 18.88 -6.84
N PHE A 239 -2.40 19.25 -6.80
CA PHE A 239 -3.52 18.43 -7.23
C PHE A 239 -4.61 19.28 -7.87
N THR A 240 -5.46 18.68 -8.69
CA THR A 240 -6.54 19.39 -9.38
C THR A 240 -7.88 19.02 -8.75
N LEU A 241 -8.70 20.03 -8.48
CA LEU A 241 -10.11 19.88 -8.14
C LEU A 241 -10.97 20.30 -9.33
N LYS A 242 -12.00 19.52 -9.62
CA LYS A 242 -13.06 19.87 -10.57
C LYS A 242 -14.13 20.74 -9.89
N PRO A 243 -15.00 21.42 -10.65
CA PRO A 243 -16.03 22.29 -10.08
C PRO A 243 -16.99 21.62 -9.11
N ASP A 244 -17.25 20.32 -9.33
CA ASP A 244 -18.12 19.48 -8.52
C ASP A 244 -17.37 18.71 -7.43
N GLU A 245 -16.10 19.03 -7.19
CA GLU A 245 -15.25 18.35 -6.21
C GLU A 245 -14.90 19.26 -5.03
N GLU A 246 -14.65 18.61 -3.91
CA GLU A 246 -14.10 19.20 -2.69
C GLU A 246 -13.06 18.25 -2.11
N ALA A 247 -12.11 18.72 -1.30
CA ALA A 247 -11.05 17.90 -0.74
C ALA A 247 -10.82 18.15 0.75
N ASP A 248 -10.59 17.07 1.47
CA ASP A 248 -9.94 17.08 2.78
C ASP A 248 -8.44 16.86 2.60
N LEU A 249 -7.65 17.66 3.26
CA LEU A 249 -6.19 17.63 3.17
C LEU A 249 -5.59 17.14 4.48
N TRP A 250 -4.71 16.14 4.37
CA TRP A 250 -4.00 15.55 5.51
C TRP A 250 -2.50 15.52 5.27
N VAL A 251 -1.74 15.59 6.35
CA VAL A 251 -0.30 15.36 6.37
C VAL A 251 0.00 14.30 7.41
N TYR A 252 0.82 13.35 7.02
CA TYR A 252 1.34 12.31 7.89
C TYR A 252 2.87 12.40 7.89
N THR A 253 3.50 12.19 9.04
CA THR A 253 4.95 12.28 9.15
C THR A 253 5.52 11.58 10.38
N ARG A 254 6.78 11.18 10.30
CA ARG A 254 7.65 10.85 11.42
C ARG A 254 8.75 11.91 11.63
N ALA A 255 8.64 13.03 10.95
CA ALA A 255 9.63 14.09 11.06
C ALA A 255 9.80 14.57 12.50
N LYS A 256 11.04 14.80 12.90
CA LYS A 256 11.39 15.35 14.22
C LYS A 256 11.33 16.88 14.22
N SER A 257 11.35 17.50 13.05
CA SER A 257 11.23 18.93 12.86
C SER A 257 9.79 19.34 12.62
N GLY A 258 9.43 20.54 13.04
CA GLY A 258 8.17 21.15 12.64
C GLY A 258 8.16 21.52 11.15
N ALA A 259 6.99 21.50 10.53
CA ALA A 259 6.80 22.02 9.19
C ALA A 259 5.58 22.94 9.12
N THR A 260 5.67 23.96 8.28
CA THR A 260 4.58 24.89 8.02
C THR A 260 3.95 24.57 6.67
N PHE A 261 2.65 24.43 6.66
CA PHE A 261 1.87 24.11 5.47
C PHE A 261 0.97 25.29 5.11
N ASN A 262 0.96 25.61 3.82
CA ASN A 262 0.09 26.65 3.27
C ASN A 262 -0.57 26.09 2.00
N VAL A 263 -1.88 26.23 1.90
CA VAL A 263 -2.65 25.84 0.71
C VAL A 263 -3.03 27.10 -0.05
N THR A 264 -2.63 27.16 -1.30
CA THR A 264 -2.90 28.29 -2.18
C THR A 264 -3.64 27.84 -3.45
N ASP A 265 -4.55 28.69 -3.90
CA ASP A 265 -5.09 28.61 -5.25
C ASP A 265 -4.03 29.19 -6.21
N THR A 266 -3.51 28.38 -7.13
CA THR A 266 -2.44 28.81 -8.04
C THR A 266 -2.92 29.82 -9.08
N SER A 267 -4.21 29.88 -9.37
CA SER A 267 -4.80 30.81 -10.33
C SER A 267 -4.92 32.21 -9.74
N THR A 268 -5.35 32.31 -8.48
CA THR A 268 -5.58 33.59 -7.81
C THR A 268 -4.40 33.99 -6.91
N LYS A 269 -3.46 33.07 -6.64
CA LYS A 269 -2.34 33.22 -5.69
C LYS A 269 -2.81 33.55 -4.26
N LYS A 270 -4.07 33.34 -3.94
CA LYS A 270 -4.62 33.58 -2.61
C LYS A 270 -4.44 32.35 -1.72
N PRO A 271 -4.05 32.51 -0.45
CA PRO A 271 -4.10 31.43 0.51
C PRO A 271 -5.56 31.02 0.75
N LEU A 272 -5.83 29.73 0.76
CA LEU A 272 -7.16 29.15 1.03
C LEU A 272 -7.29 28.71 2.48
N LEU A 273 -6.18 28.41 3.10
CA LEU A 273 -6.12 27.99 4.50
C LEU A 273 -5.08 28.82 5.25
N PRO A 274 -5.29 29.03 6.55
CA PRO A 274 -4.25 29.60 7.40
C PRO A 274 -3.04 28.65 7.42
N THR A 275 -1.84 29.21 7.54
CA THR A 275 -0.62 28.43 7.73
C THR A 275 -0.72 27.62 9.01
N LYS A 276 -0.47 26.31 8.93
CA LYS A 276 -0.42 25.41 10.08
C LYS A 276 0.99 24.85 10.26
N THR A 277 1.37 24.69 11.50
CA THR A 277 2.64 24.05 11.85
C THR A 277 2.36 22.64 12.33
N VAL A 278 3.00 21.67 11.72
CA VAL A 278 3.00 20.29 12.16
C VAL A 278 4.26 20.04 12.96
N ILE A 279 4.10 19.58 14.19
CA ILE A 279 5.22 19.22 15.07
C ILE A 279 5.08 17.74 15.40
N HIS A 280 6.13 16.98 15.14
CA HIS A 280 6.17 15.59 15.58
C HIS A 280 6.42 15.55 17.09
N PRO A 281 5.57 14.88 17.88
CA PRO A 281 5.84 14.68 19.30
C PRO A 281 7.01 13.72 19.44
N GLY A 282 8.18 14.19 19.77
CA GLY A 282 9.49 13.55 19.82
C GLY A 282 9.58 12.10 20.36
N GLY A 283 8.94 11.16 19.71
CA GLY A 283 9.17 9.73 19.90
C GLY A 283 10.43 9.31 19.15
N THR A 284 11.39 8.77 19.85
CA THR A 284 12.69 8.38 19.27
C THR A 284 12.78 6.92 18.88
N ASP A 285 11.67 6.16 19.10
CA ASP A 285 11.64 4.72 18.92
C ASP A 285 10.83 4.31 17.67
N ASP A 286 11.28 3.29 16.98
CA ASP A 286 10.67 2.80 15.73
C ASP A 286 9.21 2.31 15.92
N ASN A 287 8.79 2.11 17.18
CA ASN A 287 7.42 1.72 17.55
C ASN A 287 6.48 2.91 17.81
N SER A 288 7.00 4.14 17.77
CA SER A 288 6.14 5.33 17.93
C SER A 288 5.21 5.49 16.74
N GLN A 289 3.91 5.70 17.00
CA GLN A 289 2.95 6.01 15.94
C GLN A 289 3.31 7.32 15.25
N PRO A 290 3.21 7.38 13.91
CA PRO A 290 3.41 8.64 13.18
C PRO A 290 2.41 9.71 13.58
N SER A 291 2.82 10.96 13.46
CA SER A 291 1.93 12.11 13.63
C SER A 291 1.14 12.37 12.36
N ASN A 292 -0.10 12.83 12.54
CA ASN A 292 -0.89 13.34 11.44
C ASN A 292 -1.60 14.64 11.82
N VAL A 293 -1.97 15.43 10.84
CA VAL A 293 -2.78 16.62 11.01
C VAL A 293 -3.68 16.83 9.80
N GLN A 294 -4.92 17.18 10.06
CA GLN A 294 -5.82 17.67 9.03
C GLN A 294 -5.51 19.15 8.78
N LEU A 295 -5.22 19.51 7.53
CA LEU A 295 -4.90 20.88 7.13
C LEU A 295 -6.15 21.74 6.92
N SER A 296 -7.31 21.12 6.61
CA SER A 296 -8.58 21.81 6.45
C SER A 296 -9.59 21.32 7.48
N VAL A 297 -10.22 22.24 8.21
CA VAL A 297 -11.36 21.91 9.08
C VAL A 297 -12.60 21.71 8.22
N ASP A 298 -12.82 22.58 7.25
CA ASP A 298 -13.86 22.46 6.23
C ASP A 298 -13.22 22.01 4.92
N ARG A 299 -14.00 21.30 4.09
CA ARG A 299 -13.53 20.87 2.78
C ARG A 299 -13.26 22.08 1.89
N ILE A 300 -12.13 22.03 1.18
CA ILE A 300 -11.77 23.06 0.20
C ILE A 300 -12.56 22.78 -1.07
N SER A 301 -13.18 23.79 -1.63
CA SER A 301 -13.87 23.69 -2.93
C SER A 301 -13.45 24.81 -3.85
N GLY A 302 -13.50 24.56 -5.16
CA GLY A 302 -13.23 25.54 -6.21
C GLY A 302 -14.44 25.76 -7.11
N PRO A 303 -14.63 26.96 -7.73
CA PRO A 303 -15.71 27.22 -8.68
C PRO A 303 -15.47 26.62 -10.06
N ASP A 304 -14.22 26.37 -10.46
CA ASP A 304 -13.80 25.86 -11.76
C ASP A 304 -12.70 24.82 -11.60
N ASP A 305 -12.29 24.15 -12.66
CA ASP A 305 -11.10 23.29 -12.65
C ASP A 305 -9.90 24.07 -12.13
N LYS A 306 -9.47 23.77 -10.91
CA LYS A 306 -8.41 24.49 -10.24
C LYS A 306 -7.27 23.61 -9.83
N VAL A 307 -6.08 24.08 -10.13
CA VAL A 307 -4.87 23.49 -9.58
C VAL A 307 -4.64 24.07 -8.18
N MET A 308 -4.70 23.21 -7.19
CA MET A 308 -4.38 23.53 -5.81
C MET A 308 -2.91 23.24 -5.55
N GLU A 309 -2.24 24.11 -4.80
CA GLU A 309 -0.86 23.92 -4.42
C GLU A 309 -0.71 24.01 -2.90
N ILE A 310 -0.19 22.95 -2.29
CA ILE A 310 0.24 22.94 -0.90
C ILE A 310 1.72 23.26 -0.88
N LYS A 311 2.09 24.36 -0.25
CA LYS A 311 3.48 24.72 0.03
C LYS A 311 3.87 24.25 1.40
N VAL A 312 5.00 23.54 1.47
CA VAL A 312 5.58 23.02 2.69
C VAL A 312 6.91 23.69 2.94
N LYS A 313 7.07 24.28 4.10
CA LYS A 313 8.34 24.83 4.57
C LYS A 313 8.73 24.13 5.86
N ALA A 314 9.84 23.42 5.86
CA ALA A 314 10.36 22.82 7.07
C ALA A 314 10.99 23.87 8.00
N GLU A 315 10.68 23.76 9.29
CA GLU A 315 11.21 24.61 10.34
C GLU A 315 12.24 23.83 11.17
N GLY A 316 13.34 24.50 11.56
CA GLY A 316 14.33 23.92 12.48
C GLY A 316 15.29 22.88 11.89
N LEU A 317 15.29 22.63 10.60
CA LEU A 317 16.31 21.80 9.96
C LEU A 317 17.68 22.46 10.07
N ARG A 318 18.47 21.98 11.05
CA ARG A 318 19.80 22.55 11.35
C ARG A 318 20.87 22.14 10.33
N THR A 319 20.64 21.16 9.48
CA THR A 319 21.61 20.70 8.49
C THR A 319 20.95 20.43 7.14
N ARG A 320 21.56 20.98 6.08
CA ARG A 320 21.17 20.73 4.67
C ARG A 320 21.37 19.27 4.22
N MET A 321 21.79 18.37 5.10
CA MET A 321 22.17 16.99 4.76
C MET A 321 21.08 15.96 5.05
N THR A 322 20.08 16.27 5.88
CA THR A 322 18.97 15.35 6.19
C THR A 322 17.66 15.92 5.65
N SER A 323 16.98 15.13 4.82
CA SER A 323 15.60 15.41 4.44
C SER A 323 14.65 14.65 5.37
N GLU A 324 13.54 15.25 5.71
CA GLU A 324 12.46 14.59 6.44
C GLU A 324 11.30 14.31 5.48
N SER A 325 10.63 13.19 5.69
CA SER A 325 9.54 12.72 4.83
C SER A 325 8.18 13.14 5.38
N TYR A 326 7.35 13.64 4.49
CA TYR A 326 5.95 14.00 4.76
C TYR A 326 5.09 13.39 3.67
N LEU A 327 4.07 12.63 4.04
CA LEU A 327 3.06 12.15 3.12
C LEU A 327 1.89 13.14 3.14
N LEU A 328 1.65 13.80 2.02
CA LEU A 328 0.50 14.66 1.81
C LEU A 328 -0.61 13.87 1.12
N VAL A 329 -1.82 13.99 1.65
CA VAL A 329 -2.99 13.27 1.16
C VAL A 329 -4.13 14.26 0.91
N ALA A 330 -4.69 14.22 -0.29
CA ALA A 330 -5.93 14.85 -0.64
C ALA A 330 -7.01 13.80 -0.87
N ASN A 331 -7.96 13.70 0.05
CA ASN A 331 -9.17 12.90 -0.13
C ASN A 331 -10.19 13.76 -0.88
N ILE A 332 -10.55 13.37 -2.09
CA ILE A 332 -11.40 14.17 -2.97
C ILE A 332 -12.78 13.54 -3.05
N TYR A 333 -13.81 14.36 -2.89
CA TYR A 333 -15.22 13.99 -2.83
C TYR A 333 -15.99 14.74 -3.90
N LYS A 334 -17.09 14.16 -4.40
CA LYS A 334 -18.08 14.93 -5.16
C LYS A 334 -18.90 15.77 -4.21
N LYS A 335 -19.14 17.02 -4.57
CA LYS A 335 -20.12 17.87 -3.87
C LYS A 335 -21.49 17.20 -3.90
N LYS A 336 -22.18 17.22 -2.76
CA LYS A 336 -23.57 16.75 -2.66
C LYS A 336 -24.53 17.76 -3.26
#